data_73480325aa6b88c042f453805f5e506a
#
_entry.id   73480325aa6b88c042f453805f5e506a
#
_cell.length_a   1.000
_cell.length_b   1.000
_cell.length_c   1.000
_cell.angle_alpha   90.00
_cell.angle_beta   90.00
_cell.angle_gamma   90.00
#
_symmetry.space_group_name_H-M   'P 1'
#
loop_
_entity.id
_entity.type
_entity.pdbx_description
1 polymer ?
#
loop_
_entity_poly.entity_id
_entity_poly.type
_entity_poly.pdbx_seq_one_letter_code
_entity_poly.pdbx_strand_id
1 'polypeptide(L)'
;KHQFFNTNNLWIRLDKLQEIVDKFGGFIPLPMIMNSKTVDPKDDSSQKVTQLETAMGAAIECFDGASAVVVPRTRFAPVKKCNDLLLLRSDAYVITEDFRPVLNPACGGVAPVISLDSKKYKLVGALEEATSEGVPSLVDCKRLTVKGTVRLGRSTRFVGNVSITNTSDEAKYISGEIKDVDMDVSSNVGLGVLKVRYVTKMKAQI
;
A
#
# COMPACT_ATOMS: atom_id res chain seq x y z
N LYS A 1 -0.72 -21.72 9.69
CA LYS A 1 -1.91 -22.56 9.44
C LYS A 1 -2.25 -22.62 7.96
N HIS A 2 -2.50 -21.46 7.31
CA HIS A 2 -2.76 -21.38 5.88
C HIS A 2 -1.50 -20.92 5.17
N GLN A 3 -1.02 -21.72 4.24
CA GLN A 3 0.22 -21.44 3.48
C GLN A 3 -0.05 -20.71 2.18
N PHE A 4 -1.28 -20.84 1.64
CA PHE A 4 -1.67 -20.25 0.37
C PHE A 4 -2.87 -19.34 0.54
N PHE A 5 -2.90 -18.28 -0.27
CA PHE A 5 -3.98 -17.31 -0.33
C PHE A 5 -4.52 -17.26 -1.74
N ASN A 6 -5.84 -17.20 -1.88
CA ASN A 6 -6.48 -17.05 -3.17
C ASN A 6 -6.14 -15.67 -3.76
N THR A 7 -5.59 -15.67 -4.97
CA THR A 7 -5.25 -14.44 -5.70
C THR A 7 -6.44 -13.82 -6.41
N ASN A 8 -7.61 -14.48 -6.34
CA ASN A 8 -8.84 -14.10 -7.03
C ASN A 8 -8.71 -14.07 -8.57
N ASN A 9 -7.76 -14.84 -9.11
CA ASN A 9 -7.61 -15.10 -10.54
C ASN A 9 -8.08 -16.52 -10.82
N LEU A 10 -9.06 -16.66 -11.69
CA LEU A 10 -9.68 -17.94 -12.04
C LEU A 10 -9.48 -18.23 -13.52
N TRP A 11 -9.12 -19.46 -13.84
CA TRP A 11 -9.14 -20.00 -15.19
C TRP A 11 -10.26 -21.02 -15.25
N ILE A 12 -11.27 -20.77 -16.06
CA ILE A 12 -12.50 -21.55 -16.10
C ILE A 12 -12.67 -22.13 -17.51
N ARG A 13 -12.96 -23.42 -17.58
CA ARG A 13 -13.40 -24.06 -18.80
C ARG A 13 -14.84 -23.62 -19.10
N LEU A 14 -15.08 -23.11 -20.31
CA LEU A 14 -16.38 -22.55 -20.68
C LEU A 14 -17.49 -23.60 -20.74
N ASP A 15 -17.18 -24.83 -21.14
CA ASP A 15 -18.13 -25.95 -21.12
C ASP A 15 -18.60 -26.26 -19.68
N LYS A 16 -17.69 -26.27 -18.71
CA LYS A 16 -18.01 -26.46 -17.31
C LYS A 16 -18.77 -25.29 -16.70
N LEU A 17 -18.45 -24.08 -17.12
CA LEU A 17 -19.22 -22.90 -16.75
C LEU A 17 -20.67 -23.01 -17.21
N GLN A 18 -20.88 -23.40 -18.48
CA GLN A 18 -22.23 -23.58 -19.03
C GLN A 18 -23.01 -24.64 -18.27
N GLU A 19 -22.41 -25.81 -17.97
CA GLU A 19 -23.04 -26.86 -17.16
C GLU A 19 -23.54 -26.34 -15.79
N ILE A 20 -22.72 -25.52 -15.11
CA ILE A 20 -23.10 -24.96 -13.81
C ILE A 20 -24.23 -23.92 -13.95
N VAL A 21 -24.11 -23.02 -14.92
CA VAL A 21 -25.14 -22.01 -15.20
C VAL A 21 -26.51 -22.68 -15.51
N ASP A 22 -26.51 -23.71 -16.35
CA ASP A 22 -27.73 -24.46 -16.70
C ASP A 22 -28.29 -25.19 -15.47
N LYS A 23 -27.43 -25.82 -14.67
CA LYS A 23 -27.82 -26.53 -13.46
C LYS A 23 -28.53 -25.64 -12.43
N PHE A 24 -28.10 -24.38 -12.31
CA PHE A 24 -28.63 -23.45 -11.31
C PHE A 24 -29.59 -22.40 -11.89
N GLY A 25 -30.04 -22.55 -13.13
CA GLY A 25 -31.08 -21.70 -13.72
C GLY A 25 -30.56 -20.28 -14.08
N GLY A 26 -29.33 -20.19 -14.56
CA GLY A 26 -28.77 -18.94 -15.11
C GLY A 26 -27.80 -18.17 -14.19
N PHE A 27 -27.39 -18.75 -13.06
CA PHE A 27 -26.44 -18.11 -12.14
C PHE A 27 -25.47 -19.11 -11.51
N ILE A 28 -24.40 -18.59 -10.88
CA ILE A 28 -23.47 -19.38 -10.06
C ILE A 28 -23.76 -19.07 -8.59
N PRO A 29 -23.96 -20.05 -7.71
CA PRO A 29 -24.30 -19.84 -6.31
C PRO A 29 -23.05 -19.43 -5.52
N LEU A 30 -22.70 -18.15 -5.57
CA LEU A 30 -21.56 -17.58 -4.85
C LEU A 30 -21.98 -16.94 -3.52
N PRO A 31 -21.14 -17.02 -2.48
CA PRO A 31 -21.38 -16.31 -1.23
C PRO A 31 -21.53 -14.82 -1.45
N MET A 32 -22.55 -14.21 -0.86
CA MET A 32 -22.75 -12.78 -0.88
C MET A 32 -21.95 -12.10 0.22
N ILE A 33 -21.28 -11.02 -0.13
CA ILE A 33 -20.54 -10.15 0.80
C ILE A 33 -21.30 -8.82 0.89
N MET A 34 -21.56 -8.38 2.12
CA MET A 34 -22.17 -7.08 2.39
C MET A 34 -21.11 -6.14 2.99
N ASN A 35 -20.86 -5.02 2.32
CA ASN A 35 -19.95 -3.98 2.78
C ASN A 35 -20.70 -2.68 3.07
N SER A 36 -20.50 -2.10 4.26
CA SER A 36 -21.00 -0.75 4.55
C SER A 36 -20.08 0.30 3.94
N LYS A 37 -20.64 1.21 3.18
CA LYS A 37 -19.97 2.33 2.51
C LYS A 37 -20.71 3.63 2.82
N THR A 38 -20.09 4.76 2.52
CA THR A 38 -20.73 6.08 2.44
C THR A 38 -21.06 6.40 0.98
N VAL A 39 -22.14 7.13 0.72
CA VAL A 39 -22.52 7.59 -0.64
C VAL A 39 -21.39 8.41 -1.25
N ASP A 40 -20.84 9.35 -0.46
CA ASP A 40 -19.63 10.08 -0.84
C ASP A 40 -18.43 9.46 -0.14
N PRO A 41 -17.48 8.87 -0.86
CA PRO A 41 -16.27 8.29 -0.25
C PRO A 41 -15.33 9.33 0.35
N LYS A 42 -15.54 10.64 0.05
CA LYS A 42 -14.77 11.76 0.59
C LYS A 42 -15.37 12.30 1.88
N ASP A 43 -16.66 12.02 2.12
CA ASP A 43 -17.40 12.46 3.31
C ASP A 43 -17.87 11.25 4.13
N ASP A 44 -17.14 10.96 5.21
CA ASP A 44 -17.46 9.85 6.12
C ASP A 44 -18.79 10.09 6.89
N SER A 45 -19.34 11.31 6.88
CA SER A 45 -20.63 11.65 7.49
C SER A 45 -21.80 11.48 6.52
N SER A 46 -21.55 11.29 5.23
CA SER A 46 -22.59 11.09 4.24
C SER A 46 -23.39 9.80 4.49
N GLN A 47 -24.57 9.70 3.91
CA GLN A 47 -25.49 8.60 4.10
C GLN A 47 -24.79 7.24 3.88
N LYS A 48 -24.99 6.32 4.81
CA LYS A 48 -24.49 4.95 4.69
C LYS A 48 -25.36 4.15 3.74
N VAL A 49 -24.69 3.37 2.91
CA VAL A 49 -25.30 2.41 1.96
C VAL A 49 -24.65 1.05 2.12
N THR A 50 -25.38 0.00 1.75
CA THR A 50 -24.87 -1.36 1.69
C THR A 50 -24.48 -1.69 0.26
N GLN A 51 -23.21 -1.97 0.04
CA GLN A 51 -22.70 -2.52 -1.23
C GLN A 51 -22.76 -4.03 -1.17
N LEU A 52 -23.40 -4.64 -2.16
CA LEU A 52 -23.46 -6.09 -2.30
C LEU A 52 -22.42 -6.54 -3.33
N GLU A 53 -21.66 -7.55 -2.97
CA GLU A 53 -20.64 -8.18 -3.81
C GLU A 53 -20.77 -9.70 -3.72
N THR A 54 -20.20 -10.43 -4.68
CA THR A 54 -20.06 -11.89 -4.59
C THR A 54 -18.59 -12.26 -4.45
N ALA A 55 -18.30 -13.30 -3.68
CA ALA A 55 -16.95 -13.84 -3.51
C ALA A 55 -16.58 -14.69 -4.73
N MET A 56 -16.13 -14.05 -5.83
CA MET A 56 -15.77 -14.76 -7.07
C MET A 56 -14.72 -15.87 -6.81
N GLY A 57 -13.76 -15.66 -5.90
CA GLY A 57 -12.78 -16.67 -5.54
C GLY A 57 -13.38 -17.96 -4.95
N ALA A 58 -14.60 -17.90 -4.39
CA ALA A 58 -15.30 -19.06 -3.90
C ALA A 58 -15.91 -19.93 -5.02
N ALA A 59 -15.91 -19.47 -6.27
CA ALA A 59 -16.41 -20.24 -7.40
C ALA A 59 -15.67 -21.58 -7.57
N ILE A 60 -14.45 -21.70 -7.08
CA ILE A 60 -13.71 -22.97 -7.08
C ILE A 60 -14.47 -24.12 -6.41
N GLU A 61 -15.33 -23.81 -5.43
CA GLU A 61 -16.16 -24.81 -4.73
C GLU A 61 -17.32 -25.32 -5.58
N CYS A 62 -17.67 -24.61 -6.64
CA CYS A 62 -18.78 -24.97 -7.53
C CYS A 62 -18.38 -25.96 -8.64
N PHE A 63 -17.09 -26.20 -8.84
CA PHE A 63 -16.57 -26.99 -9.96
C PHE A 63 -15.88 -28.26 -9.46
N ASP A 64 -16.40 -29.41 -9.86
CA ASP A 64 -15.77 -30.69 -9.60
C ASP A 64 -14.41 -30.77 -10.29
N GLY A 65 -13.39 -31.28 -9.57
CA GLY A 65 -12.02 -31.40 -10.08
C GLY A 65 -11.26 -30.07 -10.21
N ALA A 66 -11.78 -28.99 -9.60
CA ALA A 66 -11.04 -27.73 -9.52
C ALA A 66 -9.72 -27.91 -8.72
N SER A 67 -8.69 -27.24 -9.16
CA SER A 67 -7.36 -27.28 -8.52
C SER A 67 -6.75 -25.90 -8.44
N ALA A 68 -5.76 -25.75 -7.57
CA ALA A 68 -5.02 -24.49 -7.41
C ALA A 68 -3.63 -24.58 -8.05
N VAL A 69 -3.23 -23.52 -8.74
CA VAL A 69 -1.87 -23.35 -9.25
C VAL A 69 -1.14 -22.41 -8.29
N VAL A 70 -0.03 -22.88 -7.71
CA VAL A 70 0.82 -22.06 -6.85
C VAL A 70 1.67 -21.13 -7.72
N VAL A 71 1.50 -19.83 -7.50
CA VAL A 71 2.27 -18.80 -8.21
C VAL A 71 3.33 -18.21 -7.29
N PRO A 72 4.54 -17.89 -7.79
CA PRO A 72 5.57 -17.28 -6.97
C PRO A 72 5.18 -15.89 -6.52
N ARG A 73 5.64 -15.47 -5.34
CA ARG A 73 5.34 -14.16 -4.74
C ARG A 73 5.73 -12.99 -5.67
N THR A 74 6.73 -13.16 -6.51
CA THR A 74 7.16 -12.17 -7.52
C THR A 74 6.10 -11.83 -8.57
N ARG A 75 5.04 -12.64 -8.67
CA ARG A 75 3.90 -12.38 -9.57
C ARG A 75 2.83 -11.48 -8.93
N PHE A 76 3.02 -11.05 -7.69
CA PHE A 76 2.01 -10.33 -6.94
C PHE A 76 2.55 -9.02 -6.38
N ALA A 77 2.12 -7.90 -6.94
CA ALA A 77 2.44 -6.55 -6.50
C ALA A 77 1.13 -5.75 -6.32
N PRO A 78 0.39 -5.98 -5.21
CA PRO A 78 -0.89 -5.33 -4.99
C PRO A 78 -0.70 -3.84 -4.69
N VAL A 79 -1.59 -3.01 -5.25
CA VAL A 79 -1.72 -1.59 -4.92
C VAL A 79 -3.14 -1.36 -4.42
N LYS A 80 -3.31 -1.25 -3.09
CA LYS A 80 -4.62 -1.08 -2.44
C LYS A 80 -4.76 0.27 -1.72
N LYS A 81 -3.63 0.86 -1.33
CA LYS A 81 -3.56 2.10 -0.55
C LYS A 81 -2.47 3.02 -1.10
N CYS A 82 -2.49 4.27 -0.69
CA CYS A 82 -1.41 5.23 -0.99
C CYS A 82 -0.03 4.76 -0.52
N ASN A 83 0.05 3.92 0.52
CA ASN A 83 1.29 3.28 0.95
C ASN A 83 1.93 2.47 -0.18
N ASP A 84 1.13 1.62 -0.81
CA ASP A 84 1.59 0.74 -1.89
C ASP A 84 1.93 1.56 -3.14
N LEU A 85 1.12 2.59 -3.42
CA LEU A 85 1.33 3.47 -4.56
C LEU A 85 2.61 4.30 -4.43
N LEU A 86 2.89 4.85 -3.23
CA LEU A 86 4.14 5.56 -2.96
C LEU A 86 5.35 4.65 -3.17
N LEU A 87 5.29 3.43 -2.64
CA LEU A 87 6.35 2.45 -2.78
C LEU A 87 6.59 2.10 -4.26
N LEU A 88 5.53 1.82 -5.01
CA LEU A 88 5.63 1.45 -6.42
C LEU A 88 6.15 2.60 -7.31
N ARG A 89 5.80 3.85 -6.98
CA ARG A 89 6.26 5.04 -7.71
C ARG A 89 7.70 5.42 -7.39
N SER A 90 8.27 4.90 -6.30
CA SER A 90 9.64 5.21 -5.86
C SER A 90 10.68 4.36 -6.60
N ASP A 91 11.95 4.66 -6.35
CA ASP A 91 13.10 3.91 -6.85
C ASP A 91 13.30 2.53 -6.19
N ALA A 92 12.47 2.18 -5.20
CA ALA A 92 12.43 0.82 -4.65
C ALA A 92 11.88 -0.23 -5.64
N TYR A 93 11.20 0.24 -6.71
CA TYR A 93 10.77 -0.61 -7.82
C TYR A 93 11.37 -0.09 -9.13
N VAL A 94 11.64 -1.00 -10.04
CA VAL A 94 12.05 -0.71 -11.41
C VAL A 94 11.11 -1.39 -12.38
N ILE A 95 10.92 -0.78 -13.56
CA ILE A 95 10.14 -1.38 -14.64
C ILE A 95 11.12 -2.11 -15.55
N THR A 96 10.90 -3.40 -15.76
CA THR A 96 11.69 -4.23 -16.66
C THR A 96 11.33 -3.95 -18.11
N GLU A 97 12.16 -4.44 -19.05
CA GLU A 97 11.92 -4.28 -20.50
C GLU A 97 10.58 -4.89 -20.95
N ASP A 98 10.11 -5.93 -20.26
CA ASP A 98 8.80 -6.55 -20.47
C ASP A 98 7.67 -5.90 -19.63
N PHE A 99 7.88 -4.65 -19.20
CA PHE A 99 6.92 -3.78 -18.48
C PHE A 99 6.41 -4.33 -17.15
N ARG A 100 7.18 -5.16 -16.46
CA ARG A 100 6.82 -5.63 -15.13
C ARG A 100 7.46 -4.77 -14.05
N PRO A 101 6.71 -4.33 -13.03
CA PRO A 101 7.31 -3.74 -11.85
C PRO A 101 7.98 -4.84 -11.02
N VAL A 102 9.27 -4.71 -10.79
CA VAL A 102 10.05 -5.62 -9.94
C VAL A 102 10.76 -4.84 -8.85
N LEU A 103 10.98 -5.48 -7.70
CA LEU A 103 11.74 -4.86 -6.62
C LEU A 103 13.16 -4.57 -7.11
N ASN A 104 13.63 -3.35 -6.87
CA ASN A 104 14.98 -2.95 -7.19
C ASN A 104 15.99 -3.87 -6.47
N PRO A 105 16.95 -4.48 -7.17
CA PRO A 105 17.96 -5.36 -6.55
C PRO A 105 18.73 -4.69 -5.41
N ALA A 106 18.89 -3.37 -5.45
CA ALA A 106 19.54 -2.60 -4.39
C ALA A 106 18.78 -2.63 -3.05
N CYS A 107 17.49 -2.99 -3.04
CA CYS A 107 16.72 -3.22 -1.81
C CYS A 107 17.11 -4.52 -1.07
N GLY A 108 18.04 -5.32 -1.59
CA GLY A 108 18.48 -6.55 -0.95
C GLY A 108 17.40 -7.63 -0.84
N GLY A 109 16.42 -7.63 -1.75
CA GLY A 109 15.36 -8.65 -1.79
C GLY A 109 14.18 -8.39 -0.83
N VAL A 110 14.20 -7.29 -0.05
CA VAL A 110 13.14 -6.95 0.91
C VAL A 110 12.56 -5.59 0.57
N ALA A 111 11.28 -5.54 0.26
CA ALA A 111 10.59 -4.28 -0.01
C ALA A 111 10.46 -3.43 1.28
N PRO A 112 10.64 -2.11 1.19
CA PRO A 112 10.37 -1.20 2.30
C PRO A 112 8.93 -1.32 2.82
N VAL A 113 8.76 -1.17 4.13
CA VAL A 113 7.44 -1.12 4.76
C VAL A 113 6.99 0.33 4.87
N ILE A 114 5.93 0.70 4.16
CA ILE A 114 5.39 2.06 4.17
C ILE A 114 4.10 2.11 4.98
N SER A 115 4.00 3.08 5.88
CA SER A 115 2.82 3.34 6.70
C SER A 115 2.52 4.83 6.72
N LEU A 116 1.59 5.27 5.88
CA LEU A 116 1.08 6.64 5.85
C LEU A 116 -0.18 6.75 6.73
N ASP A 117 -0.44 7.93 7.27
CA ASP A 117 -1.66 8.23 8.01
C ASP A 117 -2.89 7.99 7.14
N SER A 118 -3.70 6.99 7.50
CA SER A 118 -4.86 6.57 6.71
C SER A 118 -5.98 7.62 6.65
N LYS A 119 -6.01 8.57 7.58
CA LYS A 119 -6.97 9.68 7.56
C LYS A 119 -6.54 10.79 6.59
N LYS A 120 -5.23 11.01 6.46
CA LYS A 120 -4.66 12.07 5.61
C LYS A 120 -4.41 11.58 4.18
N TYR A 121 -4.00 10.32 3.99
CA TYR A 121 -3.63 9.74 2.70
C TYR A 121 -4.62 8.65 2.25
N LYS A 122 -5.92 8.85 2.51
CA LYS A 122 -6.99 7.95 2.03
C LYS A 122 -7.13 8.01 0.50
N LEU A 123 -7.02 9.21 -0.06
CA LEU A 123 -7.21 9.49 -1.48
C LEU A 123 -5.88 9.81 -2.17
N VAL A 124 -5.80 9.48 -3.46
CA VAL A 124 -4.59 9.64 -4.28
C VAL A 124 -4.16 11.11 -4.36
N GLY A 125 -5.10 12.06 -4.48
CA GLY A 125 -4.78 13.49 -4.56
C GLY A 125 -3.93 14.00 -3.39
N ALA A 126 -4.14 13.49 -2.17
CA ALA A 126 -3.33 13.87 -1.01
C ALA A 126 -1.89 13.34 -1.12
N LEU A 127 -1.69 12.16 -1.72
CA LEU A 127 -0.35 11.65 -2.00
C LEU A 127 0.34 12.46 -3.10
N GLU A 128 -0.41 12.84 -4.16
CA GLU A 128 0.11 13.66 -5.26
C GLU A 128 0.53 15.04 -4.77
N GLU A 129 -0.25 15.65 -3.88
CA GLU A 129 0.13 16.90 -3.25
C GLU A 129 1.41 16.74 -2.40
N ALA A 130 1.50 15.68 -1.59
CA ALA A 130 2.66 15.40 -0.77
C ALA A 130 3.94 15.14 -1.57
N THR A 131 3.82 14.62 -2.79
CA THR A 131 4.94 14.28 -3.69
C THR A 131 5.01 15.18 -4.92
N SER A 132 4.41 16.37 -4.87
CA SER A 132 4.31 17.29 -6.02
C SER A 132 5.68 17.77 -6.53
N GLU A 133 6.70 17.84 -5.69
CA GLU A 133 8.05 18.19 -6.07
C GLU A 133 8.91 16.99 -6.52
N GLY A 134 8.45 15.79 -6.27
CA GLY A 134 9.10 14.54 -6.63
C GLY A 134 8.79 13.41 -5.66
N VAL A 135 8.88 12.21 -6.14
CA VAL A 135 8.73 11.01 -5.31
C VAL A 135 10.03 10.79 -4.54
N PRO A 136 9.99 10.48 -3.23
CA PRO A 136 11.19 10.25 -2.46
C PRO A 136 11.90 8.96 -2.87
N SER A 137 13.23 8.92 -2.68
CA SER A 137 14.00 7.70 -2.76
C SER A 137 13.73 6.81 -1.55
N LEU A 138 13.39 5.55 -1.80
CA LEU A 138 13.08 4.53 -0.80
C LEU A 138 13.96 3.28 -0.92
N VAL A 139 14.89 3.24 -1.84
CA VAL A 139 15.75 2.08 -2.11
C VAL A 139 16.54 1.62 -0.88
N ASP A 140 16.97 2.55 -0.03
CA ASP A 140 17.69 2.27 1.22
C ASP A 140 16.78 2.31 2.47
N CYS A 141 15.49 2.53 2.29
CA CYS A 141 14.53 2.56 3.37
C CYS A 141 14.19 1.13 3.82
N LYS A 142 14.07 0.91 5.12
CA LYS A 142 13.53 -0.32 5.68
C LYS A 142 12.08 -0.14 6.11
N ARG A 143 11.80 0.99 6.75
CA ARG A 143 10.46 1.37 7.20
C ARG A 143 10.30 2.87 7.18
N LEU A 144 9.21 3.33 6.57
CA LEU A 144 8.76 4.73 6.65
C LEU A 144 7.39 4.77 7.32
N THR A 145 7.28 5.52 8.41
CA THR A 145 6.01 5.81 9.08
C THR A 145 5.77 7.32 9.03
N VAL A 146 4.61 7.73 8.53
CA VAL A 146 4.20 9.14 8.50
C VAL A 146 2.84 9.27 9.18
N LYS A 147 2.76 10.08 10.23
CA LYS A 147 1.53 10.48 10.92
C LYS A 147 1.29 11.97 10.68
N GLY A 148 0.09 12.33 10.26
CA GLY A 148 -0.24 13.70 9.85
C GLY A 148 0.21 14.03 8.44
N THR A 149 0.14 15.31 8.06
CA THR A 149 0.36 15.77 6.68
C THR A 149 1.79 16.29 6.50
N VAL A 150 2.49 15.79 5.48
CA VAL A 150 3.81 16.27 5.08
C VAL A 150 3.85 16.58 3.58
N ARG A 151 4.77 17.47 3.18
CA ARG A 151 5.21 17.69 1.79
C ARG A 151 6.65 17.22 1.67
N LEU A 152 6.90 16.38 0.68
CA LEU A 152 8.24 15.85 0.39
C LEU A 152 8.89 16.69 -0.71
N GLY A 153 9.98 17.33 -0.35
CA GLY A 153 10.76 18.16 -1.27
C GLY A 153 11.54 17.32 -2.28
N ARG A 154 12.02 17.98 -3.30
CA ARG A 154 12.88 17.38 -4.32
C ARG A 154 14.11 16.74 -3.66
N SER A 155 14.46 15.55 -4.13
CA SER A 155 15.62 14.77 -3.63
C SER A 155 15.48 14.29 -2.18
N THR A 156 14.25 14.20 -1.65
CA THR A 156 14.02 13.52 -0.36
C THR A 156 14.43 12.05 -0.46
N ARG A 157 15.25 11.58 0.50
CA ARG A 157 15.72 10.20 0.58
C ARG A 157 15.55 9.67 1.99
N PHE A 158 14.90 8.53 2.12
CA PHE A 158 14.73 7.85 3.39
C PHE A 158 15.67 6.65 3.49
N VAL A 159 16.38 6.54 4.61
CA VAL A 159 17.38 5.49 4.85
C VAL A 159 17.08 4.80 6.18
N GLY A 160 17.06 3.47 6.18
CA GLY A 160 16.81 2.68 7.38
C GLY A 160 15.38 2.81 7.90
N ASN A 161 15.20 3.06 9.19
CA ASN A 161 13.89 3.19 9.84
C ASN A 161 13.60 4.65 10.15
N VAL A 162 12.56 5.20 9.51
CA VAL A 162 12.17 6.60 9.66
C VAL A 162 10.72 6.70 10.13
N SER A 163 10.49 7.49 11.17
CA SER A 163 9.18 7.86 11.66
C SER A 163 9.05 9.38 11.71
N ILE A 164 8.00 9.91 11.13
CA ILE A 164 7.69 11.34 11.08
C ILE A 164 6.30 11.54 11.66
N THR A 165 6.18 12.39 12.67
CA THR A 165 4.91 12.77 13.27
C THR A 165 4.69 14.26 13.09
N ASN A 166 3.54 14.62 12.53
CA ASN A 166 3.04 15.99 12.46
C ASN A 166 1.62 16.03 13.03
N THR A 167 1.46 16.61 14.20
CA THR A 167 0.15 16.78 14.87
C THR A 167 -0.50 18.13 14.54
N SER A 168 0.20 19.02 13.81
CA SER A 168 -0.36 20.30 13.38
C SER A 168 -1.28 20.14 12.18
N ASP A 169 -2.17 21.10 11.97
CA ASP A 169 -3.07 21.10 10.82
C ASP A 169 -2.36 21.47 9.51
N GLU A 170 -1.19 22.10 9.60
CA GLU A 170 -0.41 22.50 8.44
C GLU A 170 0.50 21.38 7.96
N ALA A 171 0.62 21.21 6.64
CA ALA A 171 1.59 20.30 6.05
C ALA A 171 3.03 20.75 6.35
N LYS A 172 3.88 19.86 6.85
CA LYS A 172 5.28 20.14 7.12
C LYS A 172 6.17 19.71 5.96
N TYR A 173 7.08 20.60 5.58
CA TYR A 173 8.01 20.36 4.48
C TYR A 173 9.21 19.53 4.95
N ILE A 174 9.47 18.43 4.25
CA ILE A 174 10.55 17.48 4.54
C ILE A 174 11.41 17.37 3.29
N SER A 175 12.74 17.53 3.41
CA SER A 175 13.65 17.36 2.27
C SER A 175 15.04 16.90 2.71
N GLY A 176 15.83 16.42 1.75
CA GLY A 176 17.16 15.90 1.99
C GLY A 176 17.19 14.44 2.47
N GLU A 177 18.34 14.00 2.97
CA GLU A 177 18.48 12.63 3.50
C GLU A 177 18.01 12.56 4.95
N ILE A 178 17.09 11.65 5.23
CA ILE A 178 16.53 11.36 6.55
C ILE A 178 16.84 9.90 6.89
N LYS A 179 17.61 9.67 7.95
CA LYS A 179 18.18 8.36 8.27
C LYS A 179 17.93 7.95 9.71
N ASP A 180 17.40 6.74 9.92
CA ASP A 180 17.26 6.07 11.21
C ASP A 180 16.79 7.01 12.35
N VAL A 181 15.65 7.68 12.15
CA VAL A 181 15.14 8.72 13.05
C VAL A 181 13.66 8.57 13.35
N ASP A 182 13.30 8.94 14.57
CA ASP A 182 11.92 9.23 14.98
C ASP A 182 11.83 10.72 15.31
N MET A 183 11.04 11.47 14.52
CA MET A 183 10.98 12.93 14.61
C MET A 183 9.56 13.45 14.70
N ASP A 184 9.35 14.42 15.58
CA ASP A 184 8.14 15.22 15.65
C ASP A 184 8.41 16.59 15.02
N VAL A 185 7.64 16.89 13.96
CA VAL A 185 7.75 18.14 13.20
C VAL A 185 6.57 19.06 13.42
N SER A 186 5.75 18.80 14.43
CA SER A 186 4.51 19.54 14.71
C SER A 186 4.76 21.01 15.10
N SER A 187 5.85 21.28 15.79
CA SER A 187 6.21 22.65 16.17
C SER A 187 6.82 23.40 15.00
N ASN A 188 6.45 24.68 14.83
CA ASN A 188 7.10 25.59 13.86
C ASN A 188 8.54 25.89 14.30
N VAL A 189 9.46 25.04 13.91
CA VAL A 189 10.86 25.44 13.81
C VAL A 189 11.01 26.07 12.43
N GLY A 190 11.21 27.41 12.38
CA GLY A 190 11.28 28.19 11.13
C GLY A 190 12.19 27.54 10.09
N LEU A 191 11.94 27.88 8.82
CA LEU A 191 12.67 27.48 7.60
C LEU A 191 14.20 27.47 7.78
N GLY A 192 14.70 26.48 8.47
CA GLY A 192 16.11 26.19 8.69
C GLY A 192 16.26 24.68 8.74
N VAL A 193 17.22 24.19 7.96
CA VAL A 193 17.61 22.78 7.90
C VAL A 193 17.32 22.06 9.20
N LEU A 194 16.36 21.15 9.19
CA LEU A 194 16.03 20.32 10.34
C LEU A 194 17.30 19.59 10.78
N LYS A 195 17.92 20.08 11.87
CA LYS A 195 19.01 19.35 12.52
C LYS A 195 18.41 18.09 13.14
N VAL A 196 18.52 17.00 12.41
CA VAL A 196 18.13 15.68 12.85
C VAL A 196 18.89 15.36 14.15
N ARG A 197 18.18 15.24 15.27
CA ARG A 197 18.75 14.66 16.49
C ARG A 197 18.83 13.16 16.31
N TYR A 198 20.03 12.66 16.06
CA TYR A 198 20.30 11.23 16.10
C TYR A 198 20.02 10.73 17.52
N VAL A 199 19.03 9.86 17.68
CA VAL A 199 18.89 9.08 18.90
C VAL A 199 19.85 7.91 18.79
N THR A 200 21.08 8.13 19.20
CA THR A 200 22.04 7.05 19.43
C THR A 200 21.56 6.28 20.66
N LYS A 201 20.89 5.14 20.45
CA LYS A 201 20.71 4.18 21.53
C LYS A 201 22.09 3.62 21.86
N MET A 202 22.75 4.19 22.85
CA MET A 202 23.87 3.52 23.53
C MET A 202 23.35 2.20 24.07
N LYS A 203 23.78 1.09 23.51
CA LYS A 203 23.70 -0.20 24.21
C LYS A 203 24.64 -0.09 25.39
N ALA A 204 24.07 -0.01 26.59
CA ALA A 204 24.81 -0.31 27.80
C ALA A 204 25.17 -1.78 27.73
N GLN A 205 26.47 -2.06 27.61
CA GLN A 205 27.02 -3.35 27.96
C GLN A 205 27.10 -3.41 29.49
N ILE A 206 26.39 -4.33 30.09
CA ILE A 206 26.71 -4.93 31.37
C ILE A 206 26.77 -6.43 31.15
#